data_5a559ed3e7a0ae7441052bd6aa0ac246
#
_entry.id   5a559ed3e7a0ae7441052bd6aa0ac246
#
_cell.length_a   1.000
_cell.length_b   1.000
_cell.length_c   1.000
_cell.angle_alpha   90.00
_cell.angle_beta   90.00
_cell.angle_gamma   90.00
#
_symmetry.space_group_name_H-M   'P 1'
#
loop_
_entity.id
_entity.type
_entity.pdbx_description
1 polymer ?
#
loop_
_entity_poly.entity_id
_entity_poly.type
_entity_poly.pdbx_seq_one_letter_code
_entity_poly.pdbx_strand_id
1 'polypeptide(L)'
;MRAMTRTIALAFVLLGLASAPLAAQANPPPPSSPPGAQPTGPQYQGPLPQAPQAQSPQPQGPQYSSNEIVDAGHRFFGTISRELAQIVEKAGSQFGLPNGYVLGQEGGGAVVAGLRYGEGILYTKNAGDLRVFWQGPSLGYDLGVEGARTMMLVYNLPATDAIYQRFAGIGGSAYFVGGLGMTALTMNDIVVVPIRTGVGIRLGANIGYLKFTPTATWNPF
;
A
#
# COMPACT_ATOMS: atom_id res chain seq x y z
N MET A 1 -53.35 -17.38 26.46
CA MET A 1 -52.50 -16.21 26.42
C MET A 1 -51.99 -16.06 24.99
N ARG A 2 -52.34 -14.92 24.33
CA ARG A 2 -52.23 -14.72 22.89
C ARG A 2 -50.83 -14.19 22.54
N ALA A 3 -50.13 -14.90 21.65
CA ALA A 3 -48.87 -14.45 21.07
C ALA A 3 -49.13 -13.39 19.99
N MET A 4 -48.51 -12.24 20.08
CA MET A 4 -48.64 -11.13 19.15
C MET A 4 -47.43 -11.15 18.21
N THR A 5 -47.62 -11.66 17.00
CA THR A 5 -46.65 -11.63 15.92
C THR A 5 -46.66 -10.26 15.27
N ARG A 6 -45.58 -9.50 15.38
CA ARG A 6 -45.40 -8.23 14.66
C ARG A 6 -44.60 -8.48 13.38
N THR A 7 -45.28 -8.41 12.26
CA THR A 7 -44.72 -8.40 10.92
C THR A 7 -44.15 -7.01 10.62
N ILE A 8 -42.83 -6.91 10.39
CA ILE A 8 -42.22 -5.69 9.91
C ILE A 8 -42.14 -5.77 8.38
N ALA A 9 -42.93 -4.94 7.72
CA ALA A 9 -42.91 -4.77 6.28
C ALA A 9 -41.72 -3.86 5.90
N LEU A 10 -40.81 -4.41 5.11
CA LEU A 10 -39.66 -3.66 4.54
C LEU A 10 -40.13 -3.07 3.20
N ALA A 11 -40.30 -1.75 3.15
CA ALA A 11 -40.61 -1.02 1.92
C ALA A 11 -39.30 -0.78 1.14
N PHE A 12 -39.16 -1.42 -0.03
CA PHE A 12 -38.16 -1.11 -1.01
C PHE A 12 -38.58 0.12 -1.83
N VAL A 13 -37.87 1.23 -1.67
CA VAL A 13 -37.98 2.38 -2.57
C VAL A 13 -37.01 2.17 -3.72
N LEU A 14 -37.53 1.82 -4.89
CA LEU A 14 -36.81 1.79 -6.17
C LEU A 14 -36.68 3.22 -6.68
N LEU A 15 -35.47 3.80 -6.54
CA LEU A 15 -35.12 5.06 -7.19
C LEU A 15 -34.61 4.76 -8.59
N GLY A 16 -35.45 5.00 -9.61
CA GLY A 16 -35.11 4.89 -11.02
C GLY A 16 -34.15 6.01 -11.43
N LEU A 17 -32.91 5.69 -11.76
CA LEU A 17 -31.97 6.58 -12.43
C LEU A 17 -32.22 6.57 -13.94
N ALA A 18 -32.82 7.63 -14.46
CA ALA A 18 -32.95 7.87 -15.89
C ALA A 18 -31.58 8.27 -16.44
N SER A 19 -31.04 7.41 -17.31
CA SER A 19 -29.80 7.70 -18.07
C SER A 19 -30.15 8.56 -19.26
N ALA A 20 -29.73 9.83 -19.26
CA ALA A 20 -29.76 10.70 -20.43
C ALA A 20 -28.53 10.42 -21.32
N PRO A 21 -28.65 10.31 -22.65
CA PRO A 21 -27.51 10.13 -23.52
C PRO A 21 -26.71 11.44 -23.61
N LEU A 22 -25.42 11.37 -23.34
CA LEU A 22 -24.48 12.45 -23.53
C LEU A 22 -24.25 12.64 -25.01
N ALA A 23 -24.79 13.74 -25.59
CA ALA A 23 -24.54 14.10 -26.97
C ALA A 23 -23.06 14.47 -27.13
N ALA A 24 -22.37 13.75 -28.00
CA ALA A 24 -21.00 14.05 -28.40
C ALA A 24 -21.00 15.39 -29.16
N GLN A 25 -20.41 16.42 -28.56
CA GLN A 25 -20.12 17.68 -29.25
C GLN A 25 -18.96 17.45 -30.21
N ALA A 26 -19.26 17.45 -31.49
CA ALA A 26 -18.26 17.47 -32.56
C ALA A 26 -17.52 18.82 -32.51
N ASN A 27 -16.20 18.78 -32.36
CA ASN A 27 -15.37 19.96 -32.51
C ASN A 27 -15.44 20.45 -33.98
N PRO A 28 -15.61 21.75 -34.24
CA PRO A 28 -15.56 22.30 -35.56
C PRO A 28 -14.14 22.16 -36.17
N PRO A 29 -14.01 21.92 -37.48
CA PRO A 29 -12.70 21.81 -38.11
C PRO A 29 -11.94 23.15 -38.04
N PRO A 30 -10.60 23.13 -37.98
CA PRO A 30 -9.80 24.33 -37.94
C PRO A 30 -9.93 25.11 -39.24
N PRO A 31 -9.88 26.46 -39.21
CA PRO A 31 -9.97 27.26 -40.46
C PRO A 31 -8.80 26.98 -41.38
N SER A 32 -9.11 26.80 -42.68
CA SER A 32 -8.16 26.63 -43.74
C SER A 32 -7.26 27.86 -43.90
N SER A 33 -5.96 27.67 -43.83
CA SER A 33 -4.96 28.70 -44.07
C SER A 33 -4.99 29.18 -45.55
N PRO A 34 -4.81 30.47 -45.81
CA PRO A 34 -4.69 30.98 -47.18
C PRO A 34 -3.39 30.51 -47.85
N PRO A 35 -3.38 30.26 -49.17
CA PRO A 35 -2.17 29.84 -49.88
C PRO A 35 -1.28 31.09 -50.14
N GLY A 36 -0.01 30.98 -49.73
CA GLY A 36 1.06 31.83 -50.19
C GLY A 36 1.64 32.82 -49.22
N ALA A 37 2.54 32.36 -48.35
CA ALA A 37 3.69 33.13 -47.85
C ALA A 37 4.76 32.11 -47.42
N GLN A 38 5.81 31.92 -48.24
CA GLN A 38 7.02 31.26 -47.79
C GLN A 38 7.76 32.21 -46.83
N PRO A 39 8.07 31.82 -45.61
CA PRO A 39 9.00 32.57 -44.78
C PRO A 39 10.43 32.20 -45.21
N THR A 40 11.10 33.10 -45.94
CA THR A 40 12.56 33.13 -46.08
C THR A 40 13.11 33.74 -44.83
N GLY A 41 13.35 32.93 -43.79
CA GLY A 41 14.09 33.28 -42.58
C GLY A 41 15.09 32.18 -42.27
N PRO A 42 16.28 32.51 -41.69
CA PRO A 42 17.26 31.50 -41.33
C PRO A 42 16.65 30.48 -40.38
N GLN A 43 16.62 29.21 -40.79
CA GLN A 43 16.22 28.12 -39.90
C GLN A 43 17.26 27.97 -38.80
N TYR A 44 16.86 28.35 -37.58
CA TYR A 44 17.62 28.09 -36.38
C TYR A 44 17.48 26.59 -36.06
N GLN A 45 18.48 25.81 -36.50
CA GLN A 45 18.64 24.42 -36.08
C GLN A 45 19.33 24.38 -34.72
N GLY A 46 18.65 24.86 -33.66
CA GLY A 46 19.05 24.57 -32.29
C GLY A 46 18.63 23.13 -31.93
N PRO A 47 19.41 22.45 -31.07
CA PRO A 47 19.01 21.15 -30.57
C PRO A 47 17.62 21.25 -29.93
N LEU A 48 16.70 20.35 -30.32
CA LEU A 48 15.38 20.26 -29.71
C LEU A 48 15.55 20.12 -28.19
N PRO A 49 14.79 20.87 -27.36
CA PRO A 49 14.79 20.63 -25.93
C PRO A 49 14.40 19.18 -25.70
N GLN A 50 15.33 18.37 -25.20
CA GLN A 50 15.01 17.02 -24.74
C GLN A 50 14.03 17.17 -23.58
N ALA A 51 12.84 16.57 -23.73
CA ALA A 51 11.91 16.46 -22.65
C ALA A 51 12.63 15.82 -21.44
N PRO A 52 12.37 16.30 -20.22
CA PRO A 52 12.96 15.69 -19.03
C PRO A 52 12.61 14.20 -19.04
N GLN A 53 13.63 13.36 -19.24
CA GLN A 53 13.47 11.91 -19.08
C GLN A 53 13.13 11.71 -17.60
N ALA A 54 11.92 11.24 -17.33
CA ALA A 54 11.54 10.79 -16.01
C ALA A 54 12.54 9.69 -15.63
N GLN A 55 13.51 10.04 -14.79
CA GLN A 55 14.45 9.08 -14.22
C GLN A 55 13.61 8.11 -13.40
N SER A 56 13.50 6.85 -13.85
CA SER A 56 12.99 5.77 -13.03
C SER A 56 13.78 5.78 -11.73
N PRO A 57 13.12 5.72 -10.55
CA PRO A 57 13.80 5.67 -9.28
C PRO A 57 14.82 4.53 -9.32
N GLN A 58 16.10 4.83 -9.24
CA GLN A 58 17.13 3.80 -9.18
C GLN A 58 16.99 3.07 -7.85
N PRO A 59 16.98 1.73 -7.86
CA PRO A 59 16.96 0.95 -6.64
C PRO A 59 18.16 1.34 -5.77
N GLN A 60 17.89 1.84 -4.58
CA GLN A 60 18.94 2.31 -3.69
C GLN A 60 19.44 1.15 -2.84
N GLY A 61 20.64 0.69 -3.13
CA GLY A 61 21.35 -0.36 -2.38
C GLY A 61 21.02 -1.79 -2.80
N PRO A 62 21.70 -2.79 -2.18
CA PRO A 62 21.48 -4.19 -2.47
C PRO A 62 20.09 -4.62 -2.05
N GLN A 63 19.40 -5.33 -2.96
CA GLN A 63 18.01 -5.78 -2.78
C GLN A 63 17.97 -7.27 -2.37
N TYR A 64 16.87 -7.65 -1.72
CA TYR A 64 16.56 -9.04 -1.43
C TYR A 64 15.80 -9.66 -2.60
N SER A 65 16.19 -10.87 -3.00
CA SER A 65 15.40 -11.66 -3.94
C SER A 65 14.08 -12.14 -3.31
N SER A 66 13.11 -12.49 -4.15
CA SER A 66 11.84 -13.05 -3.67
C SER A 66 12.05 -14.33 -2.84
N ASN A 67 13.01 -15.17 -3.22
CA ASN A 67 13.31 -16.41 -2.48
C ASN A 67 13.87 -16.10 -1.07
N GLU A 68 14.80 -15.16 -0.94
CA GLU A 68 15.32 -14.74 0.37
C GLU A 68 14.20 -14.24 1.29
N ILE A 69 13.25 -13.48 0.75
CA ILE A 69 12.09 -12.98 1.49
C ILE A 69 11.15 -14.12 1.89
N VAL A 70 10.84 -15.03 0.97
CA VAL A 70 9.99 -16.20 1.25
C VAL A 70 10.63 -17.08 2.32
N ASP A 71 11.93 -17.32 2.25
CA ASP A 71 12.67 -18.12 3.23
C ASP A 71 12.68 -17.45 4.62
N ALA A 72 12.90 -16.14 4.67
CA ALA A 72 12.83 -15.37 5.91
C ALA A 72 11.43 -15.45 6.53
N GLY A 73 10.39 -15.23 5.73
CA GLY A 73 9.01 -15.29 6.19
C GLY A 73 8.58 -16.72 6.57
N HIS A 74 9.05 -17.75 5.82
CA HIS A 74 8.77 -19.13 6.17
C HIS A 74 9.33 -19.50 7.56
N ARG A 75 10.57 -19.13 7.84
CA ARG A 75 11.16 -19.32 9.19
C ARG A 75 10.40 -18.54 10.27
N PHE A 76 9.87 -17.38 9.93
CA PHE A 76 9.17 -16.51 10.86
C PHE A 76 7.73 -16.96 11.13
N PHE A 77 6.94 -17.24 10.08
CA PHE A 77 5.53 -17.63 10.21
C PHE A 77 5.32 -19.13 10.42
N GLY A 78 6.29 -19.97 10.04
CA GLY A 78 6.16 -21.44 10.03
C GLY A 78 5.63 -21.96 8.68
N THR A 79 4.57 -22.77 8.68
CA THR A 79 4.11 -23.57 7.53
C THR A 79 3.33 -22.82 6.43
N ILE A 80 3.38 -21.49 6.34
CA ILE A 80 2.57 -20.68 5.41
C ILE A 80 3.35 -20.35 4.12
N SER A 81 4.03 -21.31 3.52
CA SER A 81 5.00 -21.02 2.44
C SER A 81 4.37 -20.67 1.09
N ARG A 82 3.24 -21.29 0.71
CA ARG A 82 2.61 -21.02 -0.59
C ARG A 82 1.93 -19.66 -0.65
N GLU A 83 1.16 -19.35 0.34
CA GLU A 83 0.40 -18.09 0.46
C GLU A 83 1.35 -16.90 0.61
N LEU A 84 2.43 -17.08 1.37
CA LEU A 84 3.46 -16.08 1.50
C LEU A 84 4.17 -15.83 0.16
N ALA A 85 4.52 -16.88 -0.58
CA ALA A 85 5.13 -16.75 -1.90
C ALA A 85 4.23 -15.96 -2.87
N GLN A 86 2.93 -16.23 -2.88
CA GLN A 86 1.96 -15.47 -3.69
C GLN A 86 1.89 -13.99 -3.31
N ILE A 87 1.95 -13.67 -2.01
CA ILE A 87 1.98 -12.28 -1.53
C ILE A 87 3.28 -11.59 -1.93
N VAL A 88 4.43 -12.26 -1.76
CA VAL A 88 5.74 -11.73 -2.15
C VAL A 88 5.82 -11.50 -3.66
N GLU A 89 5.31 -12.44 -4.46
CA GLU A 89 5.21 -12.29 -5.91
C GLU A 89 4.31 -11.10 -6.29
N LYS A 90 3.14 -10.99 -5.65
CA LYS A 90 2.21 -9.87 -5.88
C LYS A 90 2.84 -8.53 -5.51
N ALA A 91 3.51 -8.43 -4.38
CA ALA A 91 4.23 -7.23 -3.96
C ALA A 91 5.39 -6.92 -4.93
N GLY A 92 6.15 -7.94 -5.33
CA GLY A 92 7.25 -7.82 -6.29
C GLY A 92 6.80 -7.33 -7.66
N SER A 93 5.65 -7.78 -8.15
CA SER A 93 5.08 -7.31 -9.42
C SER A 93 4.64 -5.84 -9.39
N GLN A 94 4.36 -5.29 -8.22
CA GLN A 94 3.92 -3.90 -8.04
C GLN A 94 5.06 -2.95 -7.69
N PHE A 95 6.01 -3.39 -6.87
CA PHE A 95 7.01 -2.52 -6.24
C PHE A 95 8.45 -2.94 -6.52
N GLY A 96 8.66 -4.06 -7.25
CA GLY A 96 10.00 -4.60 -7.52
C GLY A 96 10.55 -5.43 -6.36
N LEU A 97 11.88 -5.40 -6.19
CA LEU A 97 12.55 -6.12 -5.11
C LEU A 97 12.74 -5.23 -3.88
N PRO A 98 12.44 -5.72 -2.67
CA PRO A 98 12.63 -4.93 -1.45
C PRO A 98 14.12 -4.78 -1.13
N ASN A 99 14.51 -3.64 -0.56
CA ASN A 99 15.86 -3.43 -0.04
C ASN A 99 15.95 -3.53 1.49
N GLY A 100 14.82 -3.79 2.14
CA GLY A 100 14.73 -4.12 3.55
C GLY A 100 13.47 -4.94 3.86
N TYR A 101 13.45 -5.57 5.02
CA TYR A 101 12.24 -6.16 5.56
C TYR A 101 12.23 -6.09 7.09
N VAL A 102 11.05 -6.00 7.69
CA VAL A 102 10.85 -6.00 9.14
C VAL A 102 10.22 -7.32 9.54
N LEU A 103 10.74 -7.96 10.59
CA LEU A 103 10.09 -9.06 11.30
C LEU A 103 9.77 -8.62 12.72
N GLY A 104 8.53 -8.85 13.15
CA GLY A 104 8.14 -8.42 14.48
C GLY A 104 6.73 -8.88 14.88
N GLN A 105 6.28 -8.36 15.98
CA GLN A 105 4.98 -8.67 16.57
C GLN A 105 4.16 -7.40 16.71
N GLU A 106 2.88 -7.52 16.48
CA GLU A 106 1.91 -6.43 16.58
C GLU A 106 0.80 -6.84 17.54
N GLY A 107 0.51 -6.00 18.51
CA GLY A 107 -0.61 -6.14 19.42
C GLY A 107 -1.52 -4.92 19.29
N GLY A 108 -2.81 -5.11 19.58
CA GLY A 108 -3.78 -4.03 19.57
C GLY A 108 -5.08 -4.48 20.19
N GLY A 109 -5.88 -3.52 20.61
CA GLY A 109 -7.23 -3.76 21.12
C GLY A 109 -8.19 -2.83 20.43
N ALA A 110 -9.18 -3.40 19.75
CA ALA A 110 -10.32 -2.65 19.22
C ALA A 110 -11.57 -3.51 19.23
N VAL A 111 -12.66 -2.94 19.72
CA VAL A 111 -13.99 -3.55 19.54
C VAL A 111 -14.65 -3.03 18.25
N VAL A 112 -14.36 -1.81 17.84
CA VAL A 112 -14.80 -1.19 16.58
C VAL A 112 -13.67 -0.36 15.96
N ALA A 113 -12.99 0.46 16.76
CA ALA A 113 -11.82 1.24 16.38
C ALA A 113 -10.85 1.27 17.56
N GLY A 114 -9.58 1.16 17.29
CA GLY A 114 -8.53 1.11 18.30
C GLY A 114 -7.18 1.52 17.77
N LEU A 115 -6.17 1.23 18.55
CA LEU A 115 -4.77 1.45 18.22
C LEU A 115 -4.06 0.11 18.18
N ARG A 116 -3.10 0.00 17.28
CA ARG A 116 -2.15 -1.10 17.21
C ARG A 116 -0.76 -0.58 17.47
N TYR A 117 0.01 -1.39 18.14
CA TYR A 117 1.40 -1.15 18.46
C TYR A 117 2.21 -2.39 18.11
N GLY A 118 3.39 -2.20 17.61
CA GLY A 118 4.28 -3.31 17.32
C GLY A 118 5.73 -2.94 17.51
N GLU A 119 6.55 -3.97 17.59
CA GLU A 119 7.99 -3.88 17.63
C GLU A 119 8.62 -4.98 16.79
N GLY A 120 9.82 -4.73 16.29
CA GLY A 120 10.53 -5.69 15.48
C GLY A 120 11.92 -5.24 15.10
N ILE A 121 12.52 -6.00 14.20
CA ILE A 121 13.84 -5.71 13.63
C ILE A 121 13.69 -5.47 12.13
N LEU A 122 14.19 -4.33 11.67
CA LEU A 122 14.43 -4.04 10.26
C LEU A 122 15.76 -4.63 9.86
N TYR A 123 15.74 -5.51 8.86
CA TYR A 123 16.91 -6.14 8.26
C TYR A 123 17.24 -5.46 6.94
N THR A 124 18.51 -5.11 6.74
CA THR A 124 19.03 -4.57 5.48
C THR A 124 20.34 -5.26 5.11
N LYS A 125 20.64 -5.40 3.79
CA LYS A 125 21.85 -6.12 3.35
C LYS A 125 23.17 -5.38 3.63
N ASN A 126 23.13 -4.05 3.74
CA ASN A 126 24.34 -3.21 3.77
C ASN A 126 24.43 -2.27 4.97
N ALA A 127 23.35 -2.11 5.74
CA ALA A 127 23.34 -1.15 6.84
C ALA A 127 23.08 -1.80 8.21
N GLY A 128 23.04 -3.15 8.24
CA GLY A 128 22.81 -3.93 9.45
C GLY A 128 21.35 -3.96 9.88
N ASP A 129 21.15 -4.39 11.11
CA ASP A 129 19.83 -4.61 11.70
C ASP A 129 19.48 -3.44 12.62
N LEU A 130 18.23 -2.97 12.54
CA LEU A 130 17.74 -1.83 13.32
C LEU A 130 16.45 -2.19 14.06
N ARG A 131 16.40 -1.98 15.37
CA ARG A 131 15.17 -2.12 16.13
C ARG A 131 14.21 -1.00 15.78
N VAL A 132 12.97 -1.37 15.49
CA VAL A 132 11.91 -0.43 15.10
C VAL A 132 10.64 -0.70 15.91
N PHE A 133 9.92 0.38 16.20
CA PHE A 133 8.60 0.35 16.81
C PHE A 133 7.63 1.00 15.85
N TRP A 134 6.38 0.55 15.84
CA TRP A 134 5.36 1.18 15.01
C TRP A 134 4.02 1.26 15.72
N GLN A 135 3.22 2.20 15.27
CA GLN A 135 1.87 2.43 15.77
C GLN A 135 0.97 2.98 14.68
N GLY A 136 -0.31 2.73 14.82
CA GLY A 136 -1.32 3.21 13.87
C GLY A 136 -2.73 2.87 14.32
N PRO A 137 -3.74 3.34 13.58
CA PRO A 137 -5.11 2.97 13.85
C PRO A 137 -5.35 1.49 13.51
N SER A 138 -6.22 0.87 14.28
CA SER A 138 -6.77 -0.47 14.05
C SER A 138 -8.27 -0.34 13.87
N LEU A 139 -8.81 -0.90 12.81
CA LEU A 139 -10.25 -0.96 12.55
C LEU A 139 -10.69 -2.41 12.48
N GLY A 140 -11.77 -2.75 13.19
CA GLY A 140 -12.35 -4.09 13.22
C GLY A 140 -12.24 -4.77 14.58
N TYR A 141 -12.71 -6.02 14.64
CA TYR A 141 -12.59 -6.86 15.83
C TYR A 141 -11.22 -7.55 15.81
N ASP A 142 -10.23 -6.93 16.43
CA ASP A 142 -8.95 -7.55 16.71
C ASP A 142 -8.97 -8.01 18.18
N LEU A 143 -9.56 -9.18 18.40
CA LEU A 143 -9.62 -9.83 19.71
C LEU A 143 -8.35 -10.67 19.99
N GLY A 144 -7.25 -10.38 19.33
CA GLY A 144 -5.98 -11.03 19.56
C GLY A 144 -5.28 -10.45 20.78
N VAL A 145 -5.46 -11.08 21.93
CA VAL A 145 -4.70 -10.79 23.16
C VAL A 145 -3.23 -11.21 23.02
N GLU A 146 -2.90 -12.03 22.00
CA GLU A 146 -1.53 -12.45 21.68
C GLU A 146 -1.06 -11.76 20.40
N GLY A 147 0.14 -11.18 20.46
CA GLY A 147 0.74 -10.42 19.36
C GLY A 147 0.74 -11.17 18.03
N ALA A 148 0.08 -10.61 17.03
CA ALA A 148 0.10 -11.15 15.69
C ALA A 148 1.50 -11.00 15.09
N ARG A 149 2.04 -12.08 14.49
CA ARG A 149 3.29 -11.99 13.73
C ARG A 149 3.08 -11.14 12.49
N THR A 150 3.96 -10.18 12.30
CA THR A 150 3.91 -9.25 11.18
C THR A 150 5.26 -9.20 10.49
N MET A 151 5.26 -9.43 9.19
CA MET A 151 6.40 -9.18 8.31
C MET A 151 6.07 -7.96 7.46
N MET A 152 7.01 -7.05 7.26
CA MET A 152 6.82 -5.90 6.37
C MET A 152 7.95 -5.87 5.34
N LEU A 153 7.61 -5.80 4.06
CA LEU A 153 8.59 -5.56 3.00
C LEU A 153 8.81 -4.06 2.88
N VAL A 154 10.07 -3.65 2.70
CA VAL A 154 10.45 -2.23 2.59
C VAL A 154 11.15 -2.02 1.25
N TYR A 155 10.67 -1.03 0.50
CA TYR A 155 11.17 -0.67 -0.83
C TYR A 155 11.68 0.75 -0.83
N ASN A 156 12.71 0.99 -1.62
CA ASN A 156 13.30 2.31 -1.84
C ASN A 156 13.78 3.01 -0.55
N LEU A 157 14.16 2.25 0.47
CA LEU A 157 14.70 2.81 1.70
C LEU A 157 16.11 3.37 1.45
N PRO A 158 16.34 4.69 1.52
CA PRO A 158 17.65 5.29 1.21
C PRO A 158 18.67 5.08 2.33
N ALA A 159 18.20 5.08 3.58
CA ALA A 159 18.99 4.85 4.79
C ALA A 159 18.08 4.25 5.86
N THR A 160 18.64 3.54 6.83
CA THR A 160 17.85 2.80 7.84
C THR A 160 16.97 3.72 8.69
N ASP A 161 17.45 4.90 9.04
CA ASP A 161 16.73 5.91 9.83
C ASP A 161 15.58 6.59 9.06
N ALA A 162 15.62 6.55 7.72
CA ALA A 162 14.53 7.04 6.88
C ALA A 162 13.22 6.26 7.06
N ILE A 163 13.25 5.10 7.74
CA ILE A 163 12.04 4.37 8.12
C ILE A 163 11.20 5.13 9.17
N TYR A 164 11.80 6.00 9.99
CA TYR A 164 11.12 6.70 11.08
C TYR A 164 10.23 7.84 10.59
N GLN A 165 9.16 7.45 9.91
CA GLN A 165 8.18 8.35 9.31
C GLN A 165 6.76 7.79 9.50
N ARG A 166 5.78 8.57 9.03
CA ARG A 166 4.39 8.15 8.96
C ARG A 166 4.05 7.78 7.52
N PHE A 167 3.75 6.52 7.30
CA PHE A 167 3.36 5.97 6.00
C PHE A 167 1.84 5.92 5.89
N ALA A 168 1.29 6.45 4.81
CA ALA A 168 -0.15 6.42 4.53
C ALA A 168 -0.51 5.29 3.56
N GLY A 169 -1.71 4.73 3.70
CA GLY A 169 -2.18 3.65 2.86
C GLY A 169 -2.38 4.05 1.40
N ILE A 170 -1.95 3.19 0.48
CA ILE A 170 -2.23 3.32 -0.95
C ILE A 170 -3.58 2.65 -1.24
N GLY A 171 -4.53 3.41 -1.77
CA GLY A 171 -5.84 2.89 -2.14
C GLY A 171 -5.75 1.73 -3.14
N GLY A 172 -6.54 0.68 -2.96
CA GLY A 172 -6.59 -0.48 -3.84
C GLY A 172 -5.39 -1.44 -3.76
N SER A 173 -4.45 -1.22 -2.82
CA SER A 173 -3.27 -2.08 -2.67
C SER A 173 -3.49 -3.32 -1.81
N ALA A 174 -4.67 -3.49 -1.24
CA ALA A 174 -4.99 -4.64 -0.38
C ALA A 174 -5.06 -5.94 -1.20
N TYR A 175 -4.42 -6.99 -0.70
CA TYR A 175 -4.44 -8.33 -1.29
C TYR A 175 -4.49 -9.38 -0.19
N PHE A 176 -5.28 -10.45 -0.41
CA PHE A 176 -5.51 -11.50 0.59
C PHE A 176 -5.45 -12.88 -0.05
N VAL A 177 -4.78 -13.78 0.64
CA VAL A 177 -4.70 -15.20 0.24
C VAL A 177 -4.41 -16.08 1.45
N GLY A 178 -5.17 -17.16 1.62
CA GLY A 178 -4.91 -18.24 2.58
C GLY A 178 -4.70 -17.79 4.03
N GLY A 179 -5.43 -16.77 4.50
CA GLY A 179 -5.29 -16.26 5.87
C GLY A 179 -4.16 -15.24 6.06
N LEU A 180 -3.43 -14.91 5.00
CA LEU A 180 -2.50 -13.80 4.96
C LEU A 180 -3.10 -12.59 4.23
N GLY A 181 -2.80 -11.39 4.70
CA GLY A 181 -3.17 -10.14 4.04
C GLY A 181 -2.00 -9.18 3.92
N MET A 182 -1.96 -8.41 2.84
CA MET A 182 -1.03 -7.30 2.69
C MET A 182 -1.77 -6.01 2.32
N THR A 183 -1.12 -4.88 2.62
CA THR A 183 -1.53 -3.54 2.18
C THR A 183 -0.27 -2.72 1.97
N ALA A 184 -0.20 -1.90 0.94
CA ALA A 184 0.93 -1.01 0.76
C ALA A 184 0.67 0.36 1.41
N LEU A 185 1.71 0.89 2.03
CA LEU A 185 1.78 2.22 2.64
C LEU A 185 2.96 2.96 2.03
N THR A 186 2.86 4.26 1.85
CA THR A 186 3.93 5.05 1.25
C THR A 186 4.18 6.37 1.96
N MET A 187 5.42 6.82 1.90
CA MET A 187 5.87 8.16 2.27
C MET A 187 7.22 8.45 1.58
N ASN A 188 7.32 9.59 0.86
CA ASN A 188 8.56 10.04 0.20
C ASN A 188 9.23 8.95 -0.65
N ASP A 189 8.47 8.31 -1.55
CA ASP A 189 8.90 7.20 -2.42
C ASP A 189 9.25 5.88 -1.71
N ILE A 190 9.38 5.88 -0.39
CA ILE A 190 9.52 4.65 0.38
C ILE A 190 8.17 3.94 0.45
N VAL A 191 8.15 2.65 0.14
CA VAL A 191 6.95 1.83 0.26
C VAL A 191 7.17 0.77 1.33
N VAL A 192 6.21 0.64 2.24
CA VAL A 192 6.17 -0.39 3.27
C VAL A 192 4.94 -1.26 3.03
N VAL A 193 5.13 -2.58 2.94
CA VAL A 193 4.06 -3.55 2.69
C VAL A 193 3.95 -4.50 3.88
N PRO A 194 3.12 -4.20 4.88
CA PRO A 194 2.83 -5.12 5.96
C PRO A 194 2.11 -6.38 5.46
N ILE A 195 2.64 -7.54 5.84
CA ILE A 195 2.06 -8.88 5.65
C ILE A 195 1.71 -9.42 7.02
N ARG A 196 0.45 -9.75 7.24
CA ARG A 196 -0.07 -10.17 8.54
C ARG A 196 -0.80 -11.50 8.44
N THR A 197 -0.70 -12.29 9.53
CA THR A 197 -1.56 -13.45 9.75
C THR A 197 -2.77 -13.02 10.57
N GLY A 198 -3.94 -13.62 10.30
CA GLY A 198 -5.11 -13.41 11.15
C GLY A 198 -6.43 -13.54 10.39
N VAL A 199 -7.45 -13.96 11.10
CA VAL A 199 -8.78 -14.26 10.58
C VAL A 199 -9.70 -13.02 10.56
N GLY A 200 -9.18 -11.83 10.83
CA GLY A 200 -9.93 -10.58 10.94
C GLY A 200 -9.93 -9.70 9.69
N ILE A 201 -9.72 -10.28 8.52
CA ILE A 201 -9.60 -9.50 7.28
C ILE A 201 -10.98 -9.02 6.84
N ARG A 202 -11.38 -7.86 7.27
CA ARG A 202 -12.49 -7.14 6.66
C ARG A 202 -11.97 -6.34 5.49
N LEU A 203 -12.41 -6.76 4.32
CA LEU A 203 -12.19 -6.12 3.04
C LEU A 203 -12.47 -4.60 3.14
N GLY A 204 -11.48 -3.77 2.87
CA GLY A 204 -11.66 -2.38 2.50
C GLY A 204 -11.34 -1.29 3.51
N ALA A 205 -10.98 -1.59 4.75
CA ALA A 205 -10.78 -0.55 5.77
C ALA A 205 -9.32 -0.35 6.20
N ASN A 206 -8.36 -0.55 5.31
CA ASN A 206 -6.98 -0.16 5.56
C ASN A 206 -6.70 1.29 5.10
N ILE A 207 -7.65 2.18 5.35
CA ILE A 207 -7.40 3.61 5.34
C ILE A 207 -6.76 3.93 6.67
N GLY A 208 -5.48 3.70 6.74
CA GLY A 208 -4.72 3.92 7.95
C GLY A 208 -3.35 4.43 7.60
N TYR A 209 -2.67 4.83 8.61
CA TYR A 209 -1.26 5.12 8.57
C TYR A 209 -0.50 4.18 9.50
N LEU A 210 0.78 4.09 9.31
CA LEU A 210 1.71 3.43 10.20
C LEU A 210 2.85 4.40 10.48
N LYS A 211 3.06 4.75 11.75
CA LYS A 211 4.13 5.63 12.19
C LYS A 211 5.23 4.78 12.80
N PHE A 212 6.42 4.85 12.25
CA PHE A 212 7.60 4.20 12.82
C PHE A 212 8.36 5.16 13.74
N THR A 213 8.90 4.59 14.82
CA THR A 213 9.67 5.34 15.84
C THR A 213 10.87 4.52 16.33
N PRO A 214 11.97 5.18 16.76
CA PRO A 214 13.15 4.49 17.29
C PRO A 214 12.94 3.93 18.69
N THR A 215 11.95 4.42 19.42
CA THR A 215 11.59 4.00 20.75
C THR A 215 10.10 3.72 20.86
N ALA A 216 9.70 2.86 21.80
CA ALA A 216 8.29 2.62 22.06
C ALA A 216 7.60 3.93 22.49
N THR A 217 6.51 4.29 21.84
CA THR A 217 5.71 5.46 22.18
C THR A 217 4.22 5.14 22.07
N TRP A 218 3.43 5.72 22.96
CA TRP A 218 1.98 5.55 23.00
C TRP A 218 1.23 6.64 22.22
N ASN A 219 1.96 7.57 21.61
CA ASN A 219 1.37 8.65 20.82
C ASN A 219 1.42 8.30 19.32
N PRO A 220 0.32 7.82 18.72
CA PRO A 220 0.25 7.50 17.30
C PRO A 220 0.17 8.74 16.39
N PHE A 221 -0.05 9.93 16.95
CA PHE A 221 -0.23 11.19 16.22
C PHE A 221 1.05 12.01 16.05
#